data_8c7e1ae1fafa5b875485b645b7eb971b
#
_entry.id   8c7e1ae1fafa5b875485b645b7eb971b
#
_cell.length_a   1.000
_cell.length_b   1.000
_cell.length_c   1.000
_cell.angle_alpha   90.00
_cell.angle_beta   90.00
_cell.angle_gamma   90.00
#
_symmetry.space_group_name_H-M   'P 1'
#
loop_
_entity.id
_entity.type
_entity.pdbx_description
1 polymer ?
#
loop_
_entity_poly.entity_id
_entity_poly.type
_entity_poly.pdbx_seq_one_letter_code
_entity_poly.pdbx_strand_id
1 'polypeptide(L)'
;SSQDKPIGSFLFLGTTGVGKTELAKALAEYLFNDAEMMTRIDMSEYQERHSVSRLVGAPPGYVGYDEGGQLTEAVRRKPYSVVLLDEIEKAHPDVFNTLLQVLDEGRLTDNKGRVANFKNTIVIMTSNIGSDLIRERFSHIDGDNEDRIVEETKEELFNVLKQTVRPEFLNRIDDVVMFRPLNRTDIRQIVE
;
A
#
# COMPACT_ATOMS: atom_id res chain seq x y z
N SER A 1 15.41 -13.08 -4.19
CA SER A 1 15.24 -12.77 -5.59
C SER A 1 13.95 -12.02 -5.85
N SER A 2 14.01 -11.08 -6.78
CA SER A 2 12.87 -10.28 -7.17
C SER A 2 11.73 -11.11 -7.80
N GLN A 3 12.02 -12.35 -8.18
CA GLN A 3 11.03 -13.21 -8.82
C GLN A 3 9.89 -13.66 -7.90
N ASP A 4 10.13 -13.65 -6.60
CA ASP A 4 9.16 -14.13 -5.62
C ASP A 4 8.41 -12.99 -4.93
N LYS A 5 8.54 -11.78 -5.41
CA LYS A 5 7.93 -10.59 -4.82
C LYS A 5 6.97 -9.93 -5.81
N PRO A 6 6.10 -9.04 -5.34
CA PRO A 6 5.37 -8.16 -6.27
C PRO A 6 6.33 -7.37 -7.15
N ILE A 7 5.83 -6.85 -8.26
CA ILE A 7 6.63 -5.99 -9.16
C ILE A 7 7.22 -4.82 -8.41
N GLY A 8 6.43 -4.22 -7.52
CA GLY A 8 6.88 -3.14 -6.67
C GLY A 8 5.99 -3.02 -5.45
N SER A 9 6.54 -2.45 -4.38
CA SER A 9 5.83 -2.18 -3.16
C SER A 9 6.23 -0.81 -2.63
N PHE A 10 5.24 0.05 -2.40
CA PHE A 10 5.47 1.45 -2.07
C PHE A 10 4.62 1.86 -0.89
N LEU A 11 5.21 2.68 -0.02
CA LEU A 11 4.49 3.29 1.08
C LEU A 11 4.33 4.78 0.77
N PHE A 12 3.10 5.24 0.69
CA PHE A 12 2.78 6.64 0.43
C PHE A 12 2.41 7.32 1.73
N LEU A 13 3.13 8.37 2.06
CA LEU A 13 2.92 9.16 3.26
C LEU A 13 2.48 10.55 2.88
N GLY A 14 1.69 11.18 3.75
CA GLY A 14 1.23 12.54 3.54
C GLY A 14 -0.27 12.68 3.68
N THR A 15 -0.79 13.77 3.16
CA THR A 15 -2.19 14.09 3.31
C THR A 15 -3.08 13.04 2.66
N THR A 16 -4.11 12.64 3.39
CA THR A 16 -5.15 11.75 2.89
C THR A 16 -5.97 12.46 1.83
N GLY A 17 -6.52 11.69 0.92
CA GLY A 17 -7.50 12.21 0.02
C GLY A 17 -7.53 11.55 -1.33
N VAL A 18 -8.24 12.20 -2.21
CA VAL A 18 -8.62 11.72 -3.52
C VAL A 18 -7.43 11.40 -4.42
N GLY A 19 -6.31 12.10 -4.23
CA GLY A 19 -5.15 11.96 -5.10
C GLY A 19 -4.49 10.59 -5.07
N LYS A 20 -4.56 9.88 -3.95
CA LYS A 20 -3.94 8.55 -3.84
C LYS A 20 -4.66 7.53 -4.71
N THR A 21 -5.98 7.53 -4.69
CA THR A 21 -6.78 6.64 -5.54
C THR A 21 -6.58 6.96 -7.02
N GLU A 22 -6.57 8.25 -7.35
CA GLU A 22 -6.36 8.68 -8.73
C GLU A 22 -4.98 8.28 -9.23
N LEU A 23 -3.96 8.34 -8.38
CA LEU A 23 -2.63 7.89 -8.74
C LEU A 23 -2.61 6.38 -9.00
N ALA A 24 -3.27 5.60 -8.15
CA ALA A 24 -3.34 4.15 -8.34
C ALA A 24 -4.03 3.80 -9.66
N LYS A 25 -5.10 4.51 -10.01
CA LYS A 25 -5.79 4.34 -11.29
C LYS A 25 -4.89 4.71 -12.47
N ALA A 26 -4.14 5.79 -12.34
CA ALA A 26 -3.22 6.22 -13.39
C ALA A 26 -2.12 5.19 -13.61
N LEU A 27 -1.59 4.61 -12.53
CA LEU A 27 -0.60 3.54 -12.62
C LEU A 27 -1.18 2.30 -13.28
N ALA A 28 -2.41 1.92 -12.93
CA ALA A 28 -3.07 0.77 -13.53
C ALA A 28 -3.24 0.96 -15.04
N GLU A 29 -3.66 2.16 -15.45
CA GLU A 29 -3.79 2.47 -16.86
C GLU A 29 -2.45 2.47 -17.59
N TYR A 30 -1.44 3.06 -16.99
CA TYR A 30 -0.10 3.13 -17.58
C TYR A 30 0.54 1.76 -17.74
N LEU A 31 0.46 0.93 -16.71
CA LEU A 31 1.16 -0.36 -16.68
C LEU A 31 0.36 -1.50 -17.27
N PHE A 32 -0.95 -1.47 -17.11
CA PHE A 32 -1.83 -2.59 -17.47
C PHE A 32 -2.89 -2.20 -18.50
N ASN A 33 -2.81 -1.00 -19.05
CA ASN A 33 -3.72 -0.48 -20.08
C ASN A 33 -5.19 -0.40 -19.68
N ASP A 34 -5.48 -0.37 -18.38
CA ASP A 34 -6.85 -0.35 -17.89
C ASP A 34 -6.88 0.20 -16.45
N ALA A 35 -7.52 1.34 -16.28
CA ALA A 35 -7.64 1.96 -14.95
C ALA A 35 -8.44 1.10 -13.98
N GLU A 36 -9.22 0.14 -14.48
CA GLU A 36 -9.98 -0.79 -13.65
C GLU A 36 -9.13 -1.97 -13.14
N MET A 37 -7.90 -2.11 -13.61
CA MET A 37 -6.96 -3.12 -13.09
C MET A 37 -6.38 -2.67 -11.77
N MET A 38 -7.26 -2.51 -10.79
CA MET A 38 -6.95 -2.00 -9.48
C MET A 38 -7.87 -2.62 -8.45
N THR A 39 -7.32 -2.92 -7.28
CA THR A 39 -8.08 -3.36 -6.11
C THR A 39 -7.78 -2.40 -4.99
N ARG A 40 -8.81 -1.88 -4.34
CA ARG A 40 -8.67 -0.99 -3.19
C ARG A 40 -9.26 -1.65 -1.95
N ILE A 41 -8.46 -1.72 -0.88
CA ILE A 41 -8.88 -2.24 0.40
C ILE A 41 -8.49 -1.23 1.48
N ASP A 42 -9.47 -0.81 2.27
CA ASP A 42 -9.27 0.16 3.35
C ASP A 42 -8.97 -0.60 4.63
N MET A 43 -7.76 -0.44 5.17
CA MET A 43 -7.33 -1.14 6.37
C MET A 43 -8.06 -0.67 7.63
N SER A 44 -8.76 0.46 7.58
CA SER A 44 -9.60 0.88 8.71
C SER A 44 -10.74 -0.10 8.99
N GLU A 45 -11.10 -0.92 8.02
CA GLU A 45 -12.12 -1.97 8.18
C GLU A 45 -11.50 -3.30 8.67
N TYR A 46 -10.20 -3.34 8.94
CA TYR A 46 -9.45 -4.54 9.31
C TYR A 46 -8.70 -4.36 10.61
N GLN A 47 -9.33 -3.67 11.56
CA GLN A 47 -8.71 -3.34 12.85
C GLN A 47 -8.83 -4.44 13.88
N GLU A 48 -9.66 -5.44 13.61
CA GLU A 48 -9.91 -6.51 14.55
C GLU A 48 -9.18 -7.80 14.14
N ARG A 49 -8.89 -8.65 15.13
CA ARG A 49 -8.11 -9.86 14.92
C ARG A 49 -8.72 -10.79 13.87
N HIS A 50 -10.04 -10.97 13.92
CA HIS A 50 -10.73 -11.88 13.01
C HIS A 50 -10.84 -11.30 11.59
N SER A 51 -10.41 -10.06 11.37
CA SER A 51 -10.43 -9.44 10.05
C SER A 51 -9.54 -10.16 9.04
N VAL A 52 -8.57 -10.96 9.50
CA VAL A 52 -7.75 -11.77 8.60
C VAL A 52 -8.64 -12.67 7.73
N SER A 53 -9.71 -13.25 8.30
CA SER A 53 -10.61 -14.11 7.55
C SER A 53 -11.35 -13.36 6.44
N ARG A 54 -11.49 -12.06 6.54
CA ARG A 54 -12.08 -11.26 5.46
C ARG A 54 -11.10 -11.08 4.29
N LEU A 55 -9.80 -11.10 4.56
CA LEU A 55 -8.78 -10.98 3.51
C LEU A 55 -8.57 -12.29 2.75
N VAL A 56 -8.48 -13.40 3.47
CA VAL A 56 -8.11 -14.70 2.89
C VAL A 56 -9.28 -15.68 2.82
N GLY A 57 -10.41 -15.35 3.44
CA GLY A 57 -11.58 -16.20 3.50
C GLY A 57 -11.74 -16.87 4.85
N ALA A 58 -13.00 -17.14 5.21
CA ALA A 58 -13.34 -17.79 6.48
C ALA A 58 -13.09 -19.30 6.41
N PRO A 59 -12.80 -19.94 7.56
CA PRO A 59 -12.69 -21.41 7.61
C PRO A 59 -14.00 -22.10 7.25
N PRO A 60 -13.98 -23.38 6.88
CA PRO A 60 -15.19 -24.14 6.62
C PRO A 60 -16.16 -24.10 7.81
N GLY A 61 -17.42 -23.91 7.53
CA GLY A 61 -18.46 -23.82 8.55
C GLY A 61 -18.69 -22.43 9.12
N TYR A 62 -17.88 -21.46 8.75
CA TYR A 62 -18.04 -20.06 9.19
C TYR A 62 -18.62 -19.21 8.08
N VAL A 63 -19.29 -18.13 8.48
CA VAL A 63 -19.84 -17.15 7.55
C VAL A 63 -18.73 -16.56 6.70
N GLY A 64 -18.93 -16.49 5.39
CA GLY A 64 -17.95 -15.97 4.46
C GLY A 64 -17.09 -17.03 3.79
N TYR A 65 -17.26 -18.30 4.15
CA TYR A 65 -16.46 -19.38 3.56
C TYR A 65 -16.64 -19.43 2.03
N ASP A 66 -17.87 -19.42 1.56
CA ASP A 66 -18.16 -19.55 0.12
C ASP A 66 -17.71 -18.34 -0.69
N GLU A 67 -17.82 -17.15 -0.11
CA GLU A 67 -17.44 -15.91 -0.79
C GLU A 67 -15.95 -15.78 -0.99
N GLY A 68 -15.16 -16.41 -0.13
CA GLY A 68 -13.71 -16.30 -0.15
C GLY A 68 -13.22 -14.98 0.44
N GLY A 69 -11.91 -14.73 0.34
CA GLY A 69 -11.28 -13.54 0.89
C GLY A 69 -11.32 -12.37 -0.06
N GLN A 70 -11.51 -11.18 0.48
CA GLN A 70 -11.59 -9.97 -0.35
C GLN A 70 -10.30 -9.74 -1.13
N LEU A 71 -9.15 -9.92 -0.49
CA LEU A 71 -7.87 -9.68 -1.14
C LEU A 71 -7.51 -10.84 -2.08
N THR A 72 -7.61 -12.07 -1.63
CA THR A 72 -7.24 -13.22 -2.43
C THR A 72 -8.10 -13.37 -3.68
N GLU A 73 -9.43 -13.17 -3.55
CA GLU A 73 -10.33 -13.24 -4.70
C GLU A 73 -10.07 -12.10 -5.69
N ALA A 74 -9.82 -10.89 -5.19
CA ALA A 74 -9.56 -9.74 -6.06
C ALA A 74 -8.32 -9.96 -6.91
N VAL A 75 -7.24 -10.46 -6.32
CA VAL A 75 -5.98 -10.69 -7.04
C VAL A 75 -6.10 -11.89 -7.98
N ARG A 76 -6.85 -12.90 -7.61
CA ARG A 76 -7.09 -14.02 -8.51
C ARG A 76 -7.87 -13.59 -9.76
N ARG A 77 -8.79 -12.65 -9.62
CA ARG A 77 -9.54 -12.11 -10.77
C ARG A 77 -8.73 -11.11 -11.58
N LYS A 78 -7.84 -10.36 -10.91
CA LYS A 78 -7.02 -9.32 -11.56
C LYS A 78 -5.56 -9.53 -11.18
N PRO A 79 -4.91 -10.55 -11.75
CA PRO A 79 -3.53 -10.87 -11.38
C PRO A 79 -2.51 -9.82 -11.82
N TYR A 80 -2.83 -9.04 -12.84
CA TYR A 80 -2.02 -7.91 -13.31
C TYR A 80 -2.72 -6.63 -12.89
N SER A 81 -2.41 -6.16 -11.70
CA SER A 81 -3.16 -5.03 -11.14
C SER A 81 -2.36 -4.24 -10.12
N VAL A 82 -2.88 -3.08 -9.78
CA VAL A 82 -2.41 -2.27 -8.65
C VAL A 82 -3.29 -2.62 -7.44
N VAL A 83 -2.65 -3.02 -6.34
CA VAL A 83 -3.33 -3.29 -5.08
C VAL A 83 -3.08 -2.11 -4.14
N LEU A 84 -4.11 -1.37 -3.83
CA LEU A 84 -4.04 -0.19 -2.97
C LEU A 84 -4.60 -0.53 -1.59
N LEU A 85 -3.73 -0.46 -0.58
CA LEU A 85 -4.08 -0.73 0.80
C LEU A 85 -4.04 0.57 1.58
N ASP A 86 -5.21 1.17 1.83
CA ASP A 86 -5.31 2.46 2.50
C ASP A 86 -5.20 2.33 4.01
N GLU A 87 -4.58 3.32 4.63
CA GLU A 87 -4.49 3.47 6.09
C GLU A 87 -3.88 2.25 6.77
N ILE A 88 -2.70 1.88 6.30
CA ILE A 88 -2.01 0.66 6.74
C ILE A 88 -1.76 0.62 8.26
N GLU A 89 -1.58 1.78 8.89
CA GLU A 89 -1.34 1.87 10.33
C GLU A 89 -2.53 1.39 11.17
N LYS A 90 -3.72 1.33 10.57
CA LYS A 90 -4.93 0.91 11.29
C LYS A 90 -5.15 -0.60 11.28
N ALA A 91 -4.39 -1.33 10.48
CA ALA A 91 -4.55 -2.78 10.40
C ALA A 91 -4.16 -3.46 11.71
N HIS A 92 -4.97 -4.46 12.12
CA HIS A 92 -4.61 -5.29 13.25
C HIS A 92 -3.27 -5.97 12.99
N PRO A 93 -2.43 -6.21 14.03
CA PRO A 93 -1.13 -6.86 13.83
C PRO A 93 -1.19 -8.17 13.04
N ASP A 94 -2.23 -8.98 13.22
CA ASP A 94 -2.38 -10.23 12.49
C ASP A 94 -2.64 -9.98 11.00
N VAL A 95 -3.41 -8.94 10.67
CA VAL A 95 -3.63 -8.52 9.29
C VAL A 95 -2.31 -8.02 8.70
N PHE A 96 -1.58 -7.24 9.48
CA PHE A 96 -0.29 -6.72 9.08
C PHE A 96 0.69 -7.83 8.74
N ASN A 97 0.73 -8.89 9.55
CA ASN A 97 1.58 -10.07 9.29
C ASN A 97 1.21 -10.76 7.98
N THR A 98 -0.07 -10.82 7.66
CA THR A 98 -0.55 -11.37 6.38
C THR A 98 -0.02 -10.55 5.22
N LEU A 99 -0.03 -9.22 5.35
CA LEU A 99 0.50 -8.33 4.31
C LEU A 99 2.02 -8.47 4.17
N LEU A 100 2.73 -8.70 5.28
CA LEU A 100 4.17 -8.98 5.20
C LEU A 100 4.47 -10.20 4.36
N GLN A 101 3.64 -11.24 4.47
CA GLN A 101 3.79 -12.44 3.67
C GLN A 101 3.65 -12.13 2.18
N VAL A 102 2.70 -11.27 1.81
CA VAL A 102 2.52 -10.82 0.42
C VAL A 102 3.78 -10.13 -0.09
N LEU A 103 4.34 -9.22 0.71
CA LEU A 103 5.53 -8.47 0.32
C LEU A 103 6.77 -9.36 0.22
N ASP A 104 6.85 -10.39 1.04
CA ASP A 104 8.01 -11.27 1.14
C ASP A 104 7.97 -12.40 0.12
N GLU A 105 6.83 -13.04 -0.03
CA GLU A 105 6.68 -14.25 -0.84
C GLU A 105 5.94 -14.02 -2.16
N GLY A 106 5.27 -12.90 -2.33
CA GLY A 106 4.51 -12.61 -3.55
C GLY A 106 3.30 -13.49 -3.75
N ARG A 107 2.80 -14.11 -2.68
CA ARG A 107 1.65 -15.01 -2.75
C ARG A 107 0.95 -15.10 -1.41
N LEU A 108 -0.31 -15.48 -1.47
CA LEU A 108 -1.13 -15.62 -0.29
C LEU A 108 -2.12 -16.77 -0.53
N THR A 109 -2.16 -17.73 0.39
CA THR A 109 -3.06 -18.88 0.28
C THR A 109 -4.40 -18.54 0.90
N ASP A 110 -5.49 -18.83 0.18
CA ASP A 110 -6.84 -18.56 0.68
C ASP A 110 -7.35 -19.68 1.57
N ASN A 111 -8.59 -19.55 2.03
CA ASN A 111 -9.26 -20.48 2.93
C ASN A 111 -9.55 -21.84 2.28
N LYS A 112 -9.44 -21.95 0.96
CA LYS A 112 -9.70 -23.20 0.22
C LYS A 112 -8.40 -23.82 -0.31
N GLY A 113 -7.26 -23.34 0.14
CA GLY A 113 -5.94 -23.82 -0.27
C GLY A 113 -5.47 -23.31 -1.62
N ARG A 114 -6.19 -22.35 -2.22
CA ARG A 114 -5.81 -21.78 -3.51
C ARG A 114 -4.85 -20.64 -3.30
N VAL A 115 -3.88 -20.51 -4.19
CA VAL A 115 -2.86 -19.47 -4.09
C VAL A 115 -3.26 -18.26 -4.93
N ALA A 116 -3.26 -17.09 -4.30
CA ALA A 116 -3.35 -15.82 -5.00
C ALA A 116 -1.93 -15.34 -5.27
N ASN A 117 -1.60 -15.07 -6.52
CA ASN A 117 -0.26 -14.71 -6.95
C ASN A 117 -0.15 -13.19 -7.12
N PHE A 118 0.73 -12.58 -6.36
CA PHE A 118 0.96 -11.13 -6.36
C PHE A 118 2.18 -10.73 -7.19
N LYS A 119 2.82 -11.66 -7.88
CA LYS A 119 4.09 -11.38 -8.60
C LYS A 119 3.94 -10.39 -9.73
N ASN A 120 2.73 -10.25 -10.26
CA ASN A 120 2.45 -9.32 -11.34
C ASN A 120 1.66 -8.11 -10.87
N THR A 121 1.66 -7.86 -9.56
CA THR A 121 0.96 -6.69 -8.99
C THR A 121 1.96 -5.65 -8.52
N ILE A 122 1.47 -4.43 -8.40
CA ILE A 122 2.15 -3.37 -7.67
C ILE A 122 1.33 -3.11 -6.41
N VAL A 123 1.98 -3.17 -5.26
CA VAL A 123 1.32 -2.94 -3.97
C VAL A 123 1.62 -1.52 -3.52
N ILE A 124 0.58 -0.75 -3.32
CA ILE A 124 0.69 0.61 -2.79
C ILE A 124 -0.02 0.64 -1.45
N MET A 125 0.70 1.05 -0.42
CA MET A 125 0.15 1.21 0.92
C MET A 125 0.18 2.68 1.26
N THR A 126 -0.87 3.18 1.91
CA THR A 126 -0.93 4.58 2.32
C THR A 126 -0.98 4.67 3.84
N SER A 127 -0.48 5.77 4.36
CA SER A 127 -0.48 6.02 5.80
C SER A 127 -0.56 7.52 6.08
N ASN A 128 -1.18 7.85 7.19
CA ASN A 128 -1.19 9.22 7.72
C ASN A 128 -0.02 9.50 8.65
N ILE A 129 0.86 8.51 8.88
CA ILE A 129 2.03 8.71 9.72
C ILE A 129 2.84 9.87 9.16
N GLY A 130 3.12 10.86 10.00
CA GLY A 130 3.94 12.00 9.62
C GLY A 130 3.24 13.05 8.77
N SER A 131 1.94 12.95 8.55
CA SER A 131 1.24 13.93 7.69
C SER A 131 1.32 15.34 8.24
N ASP A 132 1.24 15.51 9.56
CA ASP A 132 1.37 16.83 10.18
C ASP A 132 2.78 17.39 10.00
N LEU A 133 3.79 16.54 10.12
CA LEU A 133 5.18 16.93 9.90
C LEU A 133 5.39 17.39 8.46
N ILE A 134 4.89 16.63 7.50
CA ILE A 134 5.00 16.99 6.09
C ILE A 134 4.32 18.32 5.81
N ARG A 135 3.11 18.50 6.31
CA ARG A 135 2.35 19.73 6.10
C ARG A 135 3.09 20.93 6.68
N GLU A 136 3.59 20.79 7.91
CA GLU A 136 4.30 21.89 8.58
C GLU A 136 5.58 22.25 7.84
N ARG A 137 6.41 21.27 7.50
CA ARG A 137 7.67 21.53 6.81
C ARG A 137 7.47 22.10 5.41
N PHE A 138 6.50 21.56 4.67
CA PHE A 138 6.24 22.02 3.30
C PHE A 138 5.62 23.40 3.26
N SER A 139 5.03 23.86 4.37
CA SER A 139 4.53 25.24 4.45
C SER A 139 5.66 26.28 4.37
N HIS A 140 6.89 25.86 4.63
CA HIS A 140 8.06 26.73 4.59
C HIS A 140 8.77 26.73 3.23
N ILE A 141 8.24 25.97 2.26
CA ILE A 141 8.83 25.94 0.92
C ILE A 141 8.60 27.27 0.21
N ASP A 142 9.71 27.82 -0.30
CA ASP A 142 9.67 28.95 -1.24
C ASP A 142 10.37 28.52 -2.54
N GLY A 143 10.59 29.45 -3.46
CA GLY A 143 11.13 29.10 -4.77
C GLY A 143 12.56 28.54 -4.77
N ASP A 144 13.32 28.75 -3.70
CA ASP A 144 14.75 28.44 -3.67
C ASP A 144 15.12 27.28 -2.77
N ASN A 145 14.26 26.90 -1.83
CA ASN A 145 14.59 25.93 -0.77
C ASN A 145 13.87 24.60 -0.89
N GLU A 146 13.13 24.37 -1.96
CA GLU A 146 12.28 23.19 -2.07
C GLU A 146 13.05 21.89 -1.90
N ASP A 147 14.14 21.72 -2.66
CA ASP A 147 14.91 20.48 -2.61
C ASP A 147 15.47 20.20 -1.22
N ARG A 148 15.96 21.24 -0.55
CA ARG A 148 16.50 21.11 0.79
C ARG A 148 15.42 20.69 1.79
N ILE A 149 14.26 21.34 1.73
CA ILE A 149 13.15 21.02 2.66
C ILE A 149 12.62 19.62 2.40
N VAL A 150 12.48 19.20 1.15
CA VAL A 150 12.05 17.86 0.82
C VAL A 150 13.01 16.82 1.39
N GLU A 151 14.32 17.01 1.21
CA GLU A 151 15.31 16.06 1.71
C GLU A 151 15.35 16.02 3.25
N GLU A 152 15.31 17.17 3.91
CA GLU A 152 15.28 17.23 5.36
C GLU A 152 14.02 16.59 5.92
N THR A 153 12.88 16.80 5.27
CA THR A 153 11.61 16.22 5.70
C THR A 153 11.64 14.69 5.54
N LYS A 154 12.22 14.19 4.44
CA LYS A 154 12.39 12.75 4.24
C LYS A 154 13.18 12.11 5.37
N GLU A 155 14.28 12.74 5.77
CA GLU A 155 15.12 12.21 6.83
C GLU A 155 14.38 12.18 8.16
N GLU A 156 13.70 13.26 8.54
CA GLU A 156 12.90 13.31 9.75
C GLU A 156 11.79 12.26 9.73
N LEU A 157 11.11 12.15 8.61
CA LEU A 157 10.00 11.22 8.45
C LEU A 157 10.47 9.78 8.53
N PHE A 158 11.61 9.47 7.94
CA PHE A 158 12.19 8.14 8.01
C PHE A 158 12.52 7.76 9.44
N ASN A 159 13.00 8.70 10.24
CA ASN A 159 13.25 8.48 11.67
C ASN A 159 11.95 8.19 12.43
N VAL A 160 10.87 8.90 12.10
CA VAL A 160 9.55 8.62 12.69
C VAL A 160 9.08 7.23 12.31
N LEU A 161 9.24 6.84 11.05
CA LEU A 161 8.85 5.51 10.58
C LEU A 161 9.60 4.39 11.31
N LYS A 162 10.90 4.56 11.52
CA LYS A 162 11.72 3.57 12.21
C LYS A 162 11.23 3.31 13.63
N GLN A 163 10.62 4.31 14.27
CA GLN A 163 10.10 4.19 15.62
C GLN A 163 8.67 3.66 15.67
N THR A 164 7.94 3.82 14.58
CA THR A 164 6.49 3.54 14.53
C THR A 164 6.18 2.24 13.79
N VAL A 165 6.96 1.91 12.78
CA VAL A 165 6.72 0.76 11.88
C VAL A 165 7.83 -0.26 12.08
N ARG A 166 7.45 -1.54 12.07
CA ARG A 166 8.41 -2.62 12.30
C ARG A 166 9.50 -2.64 11.21
N PRO A 167 10.77 -2.89 11.61
CA PRO A 167 11.88 -2.93 10.63
C PRO A 167 11.67 -3.94 9.51
N GLU A 168 11.11 -5.11 9.80
CA GLU A 168 10.87 -6.12 8.77
C GLU A 168 9.91 -5.65 7.70
N PHE A 169 8.97 -4.76 8.04
CA PHE A 169 8.07 -4.17 7.06
C PHE A 169 8.81 -3.15 6.19
N LEU A 170 9.54 -2.24 6.83
CA LEU A 170 10.28 -1.21 6.09
C LEU A 170 11.31 -1.81 5.13
N ASN A 171 11.93 -2.92 5.54
CA ASN A 171 12.94 -3.58 4.72
C ASN A 171 12.37 -4.25 3.46
N ARG A 172 11.07 -4.49 3.45
CA ARG A 172 10.41 -5.13 2.31
C ARG A 172 9.76 -4.14 1.34
N ILE A 173 9.72 -2.88 1.72
CA ILE A 173 9.17 -1.82 0.89
C ILE A 173 10.27 -1.32 -0.05
N ASP A 174 9.96 -1.22 -1.34
CA ASP A 174 10.92 -0.75 -2.32
C ASP A 174 11.21 0.73 -2.18
N ASP A 175 10.20 1.54 -1.86
CA ASP A 175 10.39 2.97 -1.67
C ASP A 175 9.28 3.55 -0.81
N VAL A 176 9.62 4.64 -0.12
CA VAL A 176 8.70 5.46 0.64
C VAL A 176 8.55 6.78 -0.09
N VAL A 177 7.31 7.12 -0.43
CA VAL A 177 7.03 8.32 -1.22
C VAL A 177 6.24 9.31 -0.36
N MET A 178 6.75 10.53 -0.25
CA MET A 178 6.00 11.60 0.40
C MET A 178 5.01 12.18 -0.58
N PHE A 179 3.74 12.05 -0.24
CA PHE A 179 2.64 12.54 -1.06
C PHE A 179 2.18 13.88 -0.53
N ARG A 180 2.23 14.91 -1.36
CA ARG A 180 1.79 16.23 -0.96
C ARG A 180 0.56 16.65 -1.75
N PRO A 181 -0.16 17.68 -1.26
CA PRO A 181 -1.41 18.08 -1.92
C PRO A 181 -1.22 18.32 -3.39
N LEU A 182 -2.06 17.73 -4.15
CA LEU A 182 -2.21 17.69 -5.59
C LEU A 182 -1.31 18.61 -6.40
N ASN A 183 -0.24 17.99 -6.88
CA ASN A 183 0.55 18.55 -7.93
C ASN A 183 0.68 17.48 -9.00
N ARG A 184 0.21 17.78 -10.20
CA ARG A 184 0.29 16.84 -11.33
C ARG A 184 1.71 16.45 -11.67
N THR A 185 2.66 17.30 -11.37
CA THR A 185 4.07 17.02 -11.57
C THR A 185 4.53 15.89 -10.68
N ASP A 186 4.06 15.84 -9.44
CA ASP A 186 4.41 14.75 -8.52
C ASP A 186 3.89 13.42 -9.04
N ILE A 187 2.69 13.39 -9.59
CA ILE A 187 2.11 12.18 -10.17
C ILE A 187 2.97 11.69 -11.34
N ARG A 188 3.41 12.59 -12.21
CA ARG A 188 4.27 12.25 -13.33
C ARG A 188 5.59 11.63 -12.89
N GLN A 189 6.21 12.19 -11.86
CA GLN A 189 7.48 11.70 -11.36
C GLN A 189 7.38 10.27 -10.84
N ILE A 190 6.27 9.93 -10.22
CA ILE A 190 6.07 8.58 -9.69
C ILE A 190 5.83 7.57 -10.83
N VAL A 191 5.10 7.98 -11.86
CA VAL A 191 4.76 7.11 -12.98
C VAL A 191 5.95 6.90 -13.93
N GLU A 192 6.77 7.92 -14.08
CA GLU A 192 7.96 7.87 -14.92
C GLU A 192 9.14 7.21 -14.20
#